data_88dc4d40254cdbddc8bdf2aa899fa970
#
_entry.id   88dc4d40254cdbddc8bdf2aa899fa970
#
_cell.length_a   1.000
_cell.length_b   1.000
_cell.length_c   1.000
_cell.angle_alpha   90.00
_cell.angle_beta   90.00
_cell.angle_gamma   90.00
#
_symmetry.space_group_name_H-M   'P 1'
#
loop_
_entity.id
_entity.type
_entity.pdbx_description
1 polymer ?
#
loop_
_entity_poly.entity_id
_entity_poly.type
_entity_poly.pdbx_seq_one_letter_code
_entity_poly.pdbx_strand_id
1 'polypeptide(L)'
;QVTAITTNTYTLTPPTAATSTVSAGGGNAVGLAYLIGIDAELGTQSSDPALGWGVGGWGIAGWNEPRSEANSDINLSNSNWSLNLWGEDLIANVRGGGIYYWDTSGTISNRAVLVSSLSGALSVPSVSFVSTVSFPDRHFIAGGAQEYSGGGDVDPMLIRWSDQEDFTDFGPTSTNTAGDQRLQVGTKIVAMTPAREETIISTDEAIYGMTFVGPPFIFS
;
A
#
# COMPACT_ATOMS: atom_id res chain seq x y z
N GLN A 1 4.59 6.26 26.75
CA GLN A 1 3.53 6.86 25.93
C GLN A 1 3.34 8.33 26.32
N VAL A 2 3.24 9.22 25.36
CA VAL A 2 2.88 10.64 25.62
C VAL A 2 1.38 10.69 25.88
N THR A 3 1.01 11.25 27.03
CA THR A 3 -0.41 11.29 27.47
C THR A 3 -1.04 12.67 27.36
N ALA A 4 -0.23 13.72 27.36
CA ALA A 4 -0.70 15.08 27.13
C ALA A 4 0.43 15.96 26.58
N ILE A 5 0.06 16.90 25.69
CA ILE A 5 0.98 17.87 25.10
C ILE A 5 0.36 19.26 25.25
N THR A 6 1.16 20.22 25.70
CA THR A 6 0.85 21.63 25.68
C THR A 6 1.90 22.35 24.85
N THR A 7 1.75 23.66 24.64
CA THR A 7 2.69 24.46 23.83
C THR A 7 4.15 24.31 24.25
N ASN A 8 4.43 24.11 25.55
CA ASN A 8 5.79 24.06 26.08
C ASN A 8 6.05 22.85 27.00
N THR A 9 5.09 21.95 27.17
CA THR A 9 5.24 20.79 28.06
C THR A 9 4.60 19.54 27.45
N TYR A 10 5.11 18.39 27.80
CA TYR A 10 4.50 17.11 27.51
C TYR A 10 4.54 16.19 28.75
N THR A 11 3.53 15.35 28.86
CA THR A 11 3.43 14.38 29.94
C THR A 11 3.71 12.99 29.37
N LEU A 12 4.63 12.29 30.00
CA LEU A 12 4.97 10.90 29.65
C LEU A 12 4.47 9.97 30.73
N THR A 13 3.90 8.85 30.32
CA THR A 13 3.68 7.70 31.21
C THR A 13 4.71 6.63 30.83
N PRO A 14 5.87 6.56 31.49
CA PRO A 14 6.85 5.51 31.25
C PRO A 14 6.35 4.18 31.82
N PRO A 15 6.76 3.04 31.24
CA PRO A 15 6.40 1.72 31.76
C PRO A 15 7.03 1.43 33.15
N THR A 16 8.07 2.17 33.49
CA THR A 16 8.75 2.08 34.80
C THR A 16 8.79 3.48 35.42
N ALA A 17 8.45 3.59 36.69
CA ALA A 17 8.50 4.86 37.39
C ALA A 17 9.93 5.42 37.43
N ALA A 18 10.06 6.73 37.29
CA ALA A 18 11.35 7.41 37.43
C ALA A 18 11.89 7.23 38.85
N THR A 19 13.18 6.94 38.97
CA THR A 19 13.84 6.71 40.26
C THR A 19 14.15 8.00 41.01
N SER A 20 14.04 9.17 40.33
CA SER A 20 14.23 10.47 40.94
C SER A 20 13.48 11.57 40.18
N THR A 21 13.10 12.61 40.89
CA THR A 21 12.52 13.82 40.27
C THR A 21 13.67 14.80 40.01
N VAL A 22 13.82 15.19 38.74
CA VAL A 22 14.75 16.26 38.35
C VAL A 22 13.92 17.49 38.01
N SER A 23 14.08 18.56 38.76
CA SER A 23 13.53 19.85 38.43
C SER A 23 14.47 20.57 37.45
N ALA A 24 13.93 21.07 36.35
CA ALA A 24 14.66 21.75 35.27
C ALA A 24 15.54 20.81 34.39
N GLY A 25 14.99 19.68 33.98
CA GLY A 25 15.51 18.94 32.82
C GLY A 25 14.97 19.54 31.52
N GLY A 26 15.78 19.61 30.51
CA GLY A 26 15.43 20.14 29.20
C GLY A 26 16.36 21.28 28.78
N GLY A 27 15.98 22.02 27.80
CA GLY A 27 16.75 23.10 27.20
C GLY A 27 16.94 22.92 25.70
N ASN A 28 17.73 23.77 25.07
CA ASN A 28 17.92 23.80 23.63
C ASN A 28 18.58 22.55 23.03
N ALA A 29 19.01 21.60 23.87
CA ALA A 29 19.62 20.35 23.43
C ALA A 29 18.66 19.15 23.46
N VAL A 30 17.39 19.36 23.79
CA VAL A 30 16.38 18.27 23.74
C VAL A 30 15.87 18.13 22.32
N GLY A 31 16.36 17.12 21.60
CA GLY A 31 15.82 16.72 20.32
C GLY A 31 14.73 15.67 20.51
N LEU A 32 13.58 15.90 19.88
CA LEU A 32 12.56 14.85 19.70
C LEU A 32 12.93 14.00 18.50
N ALA A 33 13.28 12.74 18.72
CA ALA A 33 13.34 11.77 17.65
C ALA A 33 11.90 11.24 17.41
N TYR A 34 11.31 11.60 16.30
CA TYR A 34 10.08 10.95 15.85
C TYR A 34 10.45 9.58 15.29
N LEU A 35 10.10 8.51 15.96
CA LEU A 35 9.97 7.23 15.32
C LEU A 35 8.65 7.30 14.50
N ILE A 36 8.78 7.60 13.24
CA ILE A 36 7.72 7.34 12.28
C ILE A 36 7.66 5.80 12.20
N GLY A 37 6.80 5.19 12.99
CA GLY A 37 6.43 3.82 12.77
C GLY A 37 5.68 3.76 11.45
N ILE A 38 6.40 3.52 10.38
CA ILE A 38 5.79 2.93 9.20
C ILE A 38 5.39 1.55 9.71
N ASP A 39 4.09 1.35 9.89
CA ASP A 39 3.54 0.05 10.19
C ASP A 39 3.61 -0.79 8.91
N ALA A 40 4.83 -0.98 8.43
CA ALA A 40 5.14 -2.00 7.49
C ALA A 40 5.10 -3.27 8.34
N GLU A 41 4.15 -4.14 8.09
CA GLU A 41 4.25 -5.49 8.56
C GLU A 41 5.58 -6.03 8.05
N LEU A 42 6.56 -6.08 8.93
CA LEU A 42 7.89 -6.62 8.64
C LEU A 42 7.84 -8.12 8.31
N GLY A 43 6.63 -8.65 8.21
CA GLY A 43 6.38 -10.07 8.20
C GLY A 43 6.46 -10.66 9.60
N THR A 44 6.01 -11.84 9.77
CA THR A 44 6.14 -12.57 11.03
C THR A 44 7.61 -12.82 11.31
N GLN A 45 8.11 -12.44 12.51
CA GLN A 45 9.48 -12.71 12.95
C GLN A 45 9.79 -14.21 13.05
N SER A 46 8.75 -15.04 13.06
CA SER A 46 8.82 -16.48 12.91
C SER A 46 7.68 -16.94 12.02
N SER A 47 7.99 -17.44 10.86
CA SER A 47 7.02 -18.16 10.04
C SER A 47 7.01 -19.61 10.46
N ASP A 48 6.06 -20.00 11.29
CA ASP A 48 5.75 -21.42 11.41
C ASP A 48 5.06 -21.81 10.10
N PRO A 49 5.66 -22.70 9.28
CA PRO A 49 5.01 -23.15 8.07
C PRO A 49 3.69 -23.83 8.46
N ALA A 50 2.58 -23.27 7.98
CA ALA A 50 1.25 -23.67 8.41
C ALA A 50 0.81 -25.03 7.93
N LEU A 51 1.44 -25.55 6.90
CA LEU A 51 1.05 -26.77 6.23
C LEU A 51 2.27 -27.68 6.03
N GLY A 52 2.19 -28.91 6.50
CA GLY A 52 3.22 -29.89 6.28
C GLY A 52 3.42 -30.86 7.44
N TRP A 53 4.08 -31.97 7.16
CA TRP A 53 4.47 -32.96 8.16
C TRP A 53 5.55 -32.36 9.07
N GLY A 54 5.33 -32.42 10.38
CA GLY A 54 6.31 -31.92 11.37
C GLY A 54 6.18 -30.45 11.72
N VAL A 55 5.12 -29.77 11.29
CA VAL A 55 4.85 -28.37 11.59
C VAL A 55 4.01 -28.22 12.85
N GLY A 56 4.51 -27.41 13.81
CA GLY A 56 3.85 -27.13 15.09
C GLY A 56 4.08 -28.18 16.16
N GLY A 57 3.47 -27.99 17.32
CA GLY A 57 3.61 -28.92 18.45
C GLY A 57 3.01 -30.28 18.17
N TRP A 58 3.63 -31.34 18.73
CA TRP A 58 3.10 -32.69 18.72
C TRP A 58 1.81 -32.77 19.54
N GLY A 59 0.77 -33.43 19.01
CA GLY A 59 -0.48 -33.64 19.75
C GLY A 59 -1.48 -32.51 19.66
N ILE A 60 -1.28 -31.52 18.80
CA ILE A 60 -2.26 -30.48 18.51
C ILE A 60 -3.12 -30.92 17.32
N ALA A 61 -4.42 -31.05 17.52
CA ALA A 61 -5.45 -31.61 16.66
C ALA A 61 -5.41 -33.15 16.52
N GLY A 62 -6.59 -33.72 16.22
CA GLY A 62 -6.75 -35.15 15.99
C GLY A 62 -6.16 -35.62 14.66
N TRP A 63 -5.99 -36.93 14.54
CA TRP A 63 -5.67 -37.53 13.24
C TRP A 63 -6.79 -37.21 12.25
N ASN A 64 -6.40 -36.64 11.10
CA ASN A 64 -7.34 -36.26 10.02
C ASN A 64 -8.20 -35.03 10.30
N GLU A 65 -7.85 -34.20 11.28
CA GLU A 65 -8.46 -32.86 11.44
C GLU A 65 -7.53 -31.79 10.87
N PRO A 66 -8.02 -30.93 9.97
CA PRO A 66 -7.26 -29.76 9.55
C PRO A 66 -7.05 -28.85 10.77
N ARG A 67 -5.90 -28.23 10.88
CA ARG A 67 -5.67 -27.20 11.91
C ARG A 67 -6.66 -26.08 11.73
N SER A 68 -7.20 -25.59 12.84
CA SER A 68 -8.17 -24.50 12.88
C SER A 68 -7.56 -23.12 12.49
N GLU A 69 -6.24 -23.05 12.40
CA GLU A 69 -5.53 -21.85 11.99
C GLU A 69 -4.93 -22.11 10.61
N ALA A 70 -5.66 -21.68 9.59
CA ALA A 70 -5.11 -21.52 8.27
C ALA A 70 -4.18 -20.31 8.31
N ASN A 71 -2.86 -20.54 8.25
CA ASN A 71 -1.91 -19.47 7.96
C ASN A 71 -2.02 -19.09 6.47
N SER A 72 -3.20 -18.68 6.08
CA SER A 72 -3.46 -18.12 4.75
C SER A 72 -2.74 -16.78 4.56
N ASP A 73 -2.23 -16.20 5.64
CA ASP A 73 -1.68 -14.84 5.65
C ASP A 73 -0.16 -14.78 5.77
N ILE A 74 0.55 -15.89 5.63
CA ILE A 74 2.00 -15.83 5.50
C ILE A 74 2.34 -15.32 4.11
N ASN A 75 2.42 -14.03 4.00
CA ASN A 75 2.96 -13.40 2.81
C ASN A 75 4.48 -13.54 2.82
N LEU A 76 5.01 -14.54 2.11
CA LEU A 76 6.45 -14.76 1.96
C LEU A 76 7.10 -13.74 1.02
N SER A 77 6.35 -12.81 0.48
CA SER A 77 6.89 -11.73 -0.34
C SER A 77 7.39 -10.59 0.52
N ASN A 78 8.52 -9.99 0.11
CA ASN A 78 9.03 -8.80 0.77
C ASN A 78 7.99 -7.69 0.77
N SER A 79 7.81 -7.04 1.91
CA SER A 79 7.00 -5.86 2.05
C SER A 79 7.72 -4.69 1.38
N ASN A 80 7.28 -4.29 0.20
CA ASN A 80 7.81 -3.17 -0.56
C ASN A 80 6.74 -2.10 -0.72
N TRP A 81 7.17 -0.85 -0.78
CA TRP A 81 6.31 0.30 -1.04
C TRP A 81 6.60 0.89 -2.42
N SER A 82 5.56 1.14 -3.18
CA SER A 82 5.59 2.02 -4.35
C SER A 82 5.20 3.41 -3.88
N LEU A 83 6.09 4.38 -4.04
CA LEU A 83 5.90 5.76 -3.62
C LEU A 83 5.84 6.65 -4.85
N ASN A 84 4.77 7.41 -5.00
CA ASN A 84 4.52 8.26 -6.15
C ASN A 84 4.07 9.64 -5.69
N LEU A 85 4.46 10.67 -6.43
CA LEU A 85 4.02 12.04 -6.19
C LEU A 85 2.75 12.33 -6.99
N TRP A 86 1.80 12.99 -6.35
CA TRP A 86 0.61 13.54 -6.98
C TRP A 86 0.56 15.04 -6.71
N GLY A 87 1.22 15.81 -7.57
CA GLY A 87 1.49 17.21 -7.28
C GLY A 87 2.50 17.34 -6.14
N GLU A 88 2.09 17.95 -5.03
CA GLU A 88 2.89 18.07 -3.81
C GLU A 88 2.64 16.94 -2.82
N ASP A 89 1.60 16.14 -3.04
CA ASP A 89 1.16 15.07 -2.16
C ASP A 89 1.78 13.73 -2.49
N LEU A 90 1.69 12.78 -1.56
CA LEU A 90 2.23 11.45 -1.72
C LEU A 90 1.11 10.42 -1.84
N ILE A 91 1.20 9.58 -2.87
CA ILE A 91 0.43 8.34 -2.95
C ILE A 91 1.38 7.17 -2.75
N ALA A 92 1.03 6.29 -1.83
CA ALA A 92 1.82 5.14 -1.44
C ALA A 92 1.00 3.86 -1.56
N ASN A 93 1.57 2.84 -2.16
CA ASN A 93 0.97 1.53 -2.23
C ASN A 93 1.91 0.51 -1.59
N VAL A 94 1.40 -0.24 -0.63
CA VAL A 94 2.12 -1.38 -0.08
C VAL A 94 1.87 -2.60 -0.95
N ARG A 95 2.93 -3.33 -1.28
CA ARG A 95 2.84 -4.53 -2.10
C ARG A 95 1.89 -5.56 -1.48
N GLY A 96 0.85 -5.93 -2.22
CA GLY A 96 -0.18 -6.84 -1.73
C GLY A 96 -1.16 -6.23 -0.73
N GLY A 97 -1.21 -4.91 -0.63
CA GLY A 97 -2.13 -4.17 0.22
C GLY A 97 -2.76 -2.98 -0.46
N GLY A 98 -3.34 -2.09 0.35
CA GLY A 98 -4.08 -0.94 -0.12
C GLY A 98 -3.23 0.23 -0.61
N ILE A 99 -3.91 1.21 -1.15
CA ILE A 99 -3.36 2.46 -1.64
C ILE A 99 -3.66 3.55 -0.61
N TYR A 100 -2.64 4.31 -0.23
CA TYR A 100 -2.71 5.36 0.77
C TYR A 100 -2.37 6.71 0.16
N TYR A 101 -3.03 7.74 0.63
CA TYR A 101 -2.80 9.12 0.26
C TYR A 101 -2.38 9.93 1.48
N TRP A 102 -1.36 10.73 1.34
CA TRP A 102 -0.87 11.65 2.35
C TRP A 102 -0.85 13.07 1.82
N ASP A 103 -1.68 13.90 2.44
CA ASP A 103 -1.83 15.33 2.14
C ASP A 103 -0.73 16.11 2.86
N THR A 104 0.12 16.77 2.10
CA THR A 104 1.23 17.59 2.60
C THR A 104 0.80 18.95 3.12
N SER A 105 -0.40 19.40 2.77
CA SER A 105 -0.95 20.68 3.28
C SER A 105 -1.28 20.64 4.77
N GLY A 106 -1.41 19.44 5.30
CA GLY A 106 -1.62 19.17 6.71
C GLY A 106 -0.33 19.24 7.55
N THR A 107 -0.45 18.84 8.80
CA THR A 107 0.73 18.72 9.68
C THR A 107 1.43 17.40 9.42
N ILE A 108 2.76 17.35 9.58
CA ILE A 108 3.57 16.13 9.42
C ILE A 108 3.13 14.97 10.34
N SER A 109 2.38 15.28 11.38
CA SER A 109 1.80 14.29 12.30
C SER A 109 0.55 13.61 11.75
N ASN A 110 -0.04 14.13 10.66
CA ASN A 110 -1.17 13.50 10.02
C ASN A 110 -0.70 12.22 9.33
N ARG A 111 -1.45 11.15 9.54
CA ARG A 111 -1.18 9.88 8.87
C ARG A 111 -1.80 9.85 7.49
N ALA A 112 -1.19 9.10 6.59
CA ALA A 112 -1.80 8.76 5.32
C ALA A 112 -3.13 8.02 5.54
N VAL A 113 -4.09 8.27 4.68
CA VAL A 113 -5.42 7.65 4.71
C VAL A 113 -5.59 6.73 3.50
N LEU A 114 -6.37 5.67 3.64
CA LEU A 114 -6.72 4.80 2.53
C LEU A 114 -7.47 5.60 1.45
N VAL A 115 -7.03 5.51 0.19
CA VAL A 115 -7.69 6.19 -0.93
C VAL A 115 -9.16 5.78 -1.04
N SER A 116 -9.47 4.49 -0.82
CA SER A 116 -10.85 4.00 -0.83
C SER A 116 -11.76 4.60 0.26
N SER A 117 -11.19 5.24 1.28
CA SER A 117 -11.96 5.93 2.33
C SER A 117 -12.16 7.42 2.08
N LEU A 118 -11.56 7.97 1.02
CA LEU A 118 -11.72 9.37 0.66
C LEU A 118 -13.13 9.64 0.12
N SER A 119 -13.60 10.86 0.34
CA SER A 119 -14.88 11.30 -0.24
C SER A 119 -14.79 11.33 -1.76
N GLY A 120 -15.72 10.67 -2.43
CA GLY A 120 -15.73 10.57 -3.89
C GLY A 120 -14.98 9.35 -4.43
N ALA A 121 -14.33 8.56 -3.60
CA ALA A 121 -13.63 7.35 -4.05
C ALA A 121 -14.59 6.33 -4.69
N LEU A 122 -14.29 5.93 -5.92
CA LEU A 122 -15.06 4.97 -6.69
C LEU A 122 -14.19 3.80 -7.13
N SER A 123 -14.57 2.60 -6.74
CA SER A 123 -13.96 1.32 -7.17
C SER A 123 -12.44 1.26 -7.06
N VAL A 124 -11.87 1.96 -6.09
CA VAL A 124 -10.42 1.90 -5.81
C VAL A 124 -10.02 0.48 -5.46
N PRO A 125 -8.94 -0.08 -6.06
CA PRO A 125 -8.48 -1.41 -5.70
C PRO A 125 -8.12 -1.49 -4.22
N SER A 126 -8.65 -2.47 -3.51
CA SER A 126 -8.30 -2.71 -2.10
C SER A 126 -6.94 -3.37 -1.95
N VAL A 127 -6.46 -4.03 -3.00
CA VAL A 127 -5.17 -4.70 -3.07
C VAL A 127 -4.52 -4.45 -4.42
N SER A 128 -3.22 -4.11 -4.41
CA SER A 128 -2.38 -4.05 -5.61
C SER A 128 -0.93 -4.38 -5.27
N PHE A 129 -0.15 -4.86 -6.24
CA PHE A 129 1.24 -5.25 -6.00
C PHE A 129 2.24 -4.13 -6.28
N VAL A 130 1.93 -3.26 -7.21
CA VAL A 130 2.80 -2.16 -7.64
C VAL A 130 1.94 -1.03 -8.17
N SER A 131 2.39 0.20 -8.00
CA SER A 131 1.68 1.36 -8.54
C SER A 131 2.65 2.40 -9.09
N THR A 132 2.15 3.21 -10.00
CA THR A 132 2.88 4.35 -10.56
C THR A 132 1.90 5.42 -11.02
N VAL A 133 2.42 6.63 -11.27
CA VAL A 133 1.69 7.72 -11.91
C VAL A 133 2.21 7.87 -13.34
N SER A 134 1.32 7.87 -14.32
CA SER A 134 1.70 8.07 -15.72
C SER A 134 2.07 9.53 -16.02
N PHE A 135 2.90 9.73 -17.02
CA PHE A 135 3.29 11.01 -17.56
C PHE A 135 2.97 11.06 -19.07
N PRO A 136 2.46 12.15 -19.60
CA PRO A 136 2.07 13.44 -18.99
C PRO A 136 0.61 13.53 -18.52
N ASP A 137 -0.16 12.48 -18.69
CA ASP A 137 -1.62 12.44 -18.60
C ASP A 137 -2.16 12.27 -17.17
N ARG A 138 -1.27 12.01 -16.20
CA ARG A 138 -1.58 11.88 -14.76
C ARG A 138 -2.76 10.95 -14.46
N HIS A 139 -2.62 9.71 -14.86
CA HIS A 139 -3.41 8.61 -14.31
C HIS A 139 -2.63 7.91 -13.21
N PHE A 140 -3.30 7.51 -12.15
CA PHE A 140 -2.72 6.61 -11.16
C PHE A 140 -2.96 5.17 -11.60
N ILE A 141 -1.89 4.42 -11.81
CA ILE A 141 -1.93 3.07 -12.37
C ILE A 141 -1.55 2.06 -11.28
N ALA A 142 -2.39 1.07 -11.07
CA ALA A 142 -2.21 -0.02 -10.12
C ALA A 142 -2.06 -1.35 -10.88
N GLY A 143 -0.97 -2.04 -10.66
CA GLY A 143 -0.66 -3.33 -11.29
C GLY A 143 -0.73 -4.50 -10.32
N GLY A 144 -1.19 -5.66 -10.81
CA GLY A 144 -1.51 -6.80 -9.99
C GLY A 144 -2.65 -6.46 -9.02
N ALA A 145 -3.73 -5.94 -9.56
CA ALA A 145 -4.80 -5.33 -8.80
C ALA A 145 -6.01 -6.24 -8.63
N GLN A 146 -6.84 -5.90 -7.66
CA GLN A 146 -8.15 -6.51 -7.49
C GLN A 146 -9.04 -6.16 -8.68
N GLU A 147 -9.83 -7.12 -9.15
CA GLU A 147 -10.79 -6.92 -10.23
C GLU A 147 -11.85 -5.86 -9.91
N TYR A 148 -12.37 -5.22 -10.97
CA TYR A 148 -13.38 -4.15 -10.86
C TYR A 148 -14.66 -4.59 -10.15
N SER A 149 -15.08 -5.83 -10.31
CA SER A 149 -16.36 -6.36 -9.83
C SER A 149 -16.50 -6.51 -8.30
N GLY A 150 -15.69 -5.81 -7.53
CA GLY A 150 -15.98 -5.50 -6.12
C GLY A 150 -16.11 -6.69 -5.17
N GLY A 151 -15.21 -7.55 -5.13
CA GLY A 151 -15.17 -8.76 -4.31
C GLY A 151 -14.41 -9.84 -5.04
N GLY A 152 -13.87 -9.46 -6.17
CA GLY A 152 -13.07 -10.31 -7.00
C GLY A 152 -11.72 -10.63 -6.37
N ASP A 153 -11.17 -11.74 -6.78
CA ASP A 153 -9.82 -12.13 -6.45
C ASP A 153 -8.81 -11.11 -7.02
N VAL A 154 -7.63 -11.09 -6.46
CA VAL A 154 -6.54 -10.29 -7.00
C VAL A 154 -5.96 -10.99 -8.22
N ASP A 155 -6.00 -10.36 -9.39
CA ASP A 155 -5.32 -10.88 -10.58
C ASP A 155 -3.92 -10.26 -10.68
N PRO A 156 -2.84 -11.07 -10.54
CA PRO A 156 -1.47 -10.57 -10.61
C PRO A 156 -1.07 -9.96 -11.96
N MET A 157 -1.87 -10.16 -13.02
CA MET A 157 -1.64 -9.67 -14.38
C MET A 157 -2.57 -8.52 -14.77
N LEU A 158 -3.48 -8.12 -13.88
CA LEU A 158 -4.43 -7.03 -14.13
C LEU A 158 -3.79 -5.67 -13.84
N ILE A 159 -3.96 -4.75 -14.77
CA ILE A 159 -3.66 -3.34 -14.58
C ILE A 159 -4.99 -2.62 -14.46
N ARG A 160 -5.09 -1.70 -13.50
CA ARG A 160 -6.20 -0.75 -13.39
C ARG A 160 -5.65 0.65 -13.32
N TRP A 161 -6.33 1.59 -13.94
CA TRP A 161 -5.95 3.00 -13.88
C TRP A 161 -7.13 3.86 -13.49
N SER A 162 -6.82 4.96 -12.82
CA SER A 162 -7.81 5.96 -12.41
C SER A 162 -8.28 6.81 -13.58
N ASP A 163 -9.26 7.65 -13.35
CA ASP A 163 -9.57 8.73 -14.26
C ASP A 163 -8.40 9.73 -14.35
N GLN A 164 -8.35 10.47 -15.45
CA GLN A 164 -7.33 11.48 -15.68
C GLN A 164 -7.44 12.58 -14.62
N GLU A 165 -6.31 12.96 -13.99
CA GLU A 165 -6.25 13.96 -12.94
C GLU A 165 -7.07 13.63 -11.66
N ASP A 166 -7.64 12.43 -11.56
CA ASP A 166 -8.38 11.97 -10.39
C ASP A 166 -7.94 10.56 -9.96
N PHE A 167 -7.09 10.48 -8.95
CA PHE A 167 -6.61 9.21 -8.40
C PHE A 167 -7.64 8.48 -7.52
N THR A 168 -8.81 9.06 -7.30
CA THR A 168 -9.86 8.45 -6.47
C THR A 168 -10.91 7.70 -7.27
N ASP A 169 -11.04 7.98 -8.59
CA ASP A 169 -12.02 7.33 -9.46
C ASP A 169 -11.37 6.24 -10.32
N PHE A 170 -11.62 4.98 -9.96
CA PHE A 170 -11.25 3.78 -10.72
C PHE A 170 -12.45 3.09 -11.34
N GLY A 171 -13.61 3.74 -11.35
CA GLY A 171 -14.85 3.18 -11.89
C GLY A 171 -15.02 3.51 -13.38
N PRO A 172 -14.81 2.56 -14.32
CA PRO A 172 -14.97 2.85 -15.74
C PRO A 172 -16.40 3.26 -16.07
N THR A 173 -16.53 4.39 -16.74
CA THR A 173 -17.81 4.90 -17.26
C THR A 173 -17.64 5.35 -18.72
N SER A 174 -18.76 5.68 -19.38
CA SER A 174 -18.70 6.20 -20.76
C SER A 174 -18.15 7.63 -20.85
N THR A 175 -17.95 8.29 -19.73
CA THR A 175 -17.58 9.72 -19.67
C THR A 175 -16.22 9.98 -19.03
N ASN A 176 -15.64 9.01 -18.33
CA ASN A 176 -14.33 9.11 -17.75
C ASN A 176 -13.29 8.27 -18.51
N THR A 177 -12.04 8.36 -18.12
CA THR A 177 -10.92 7.64 -18.73
C THR A 177 -10.44 6.48 -17.87
N ALA A 178 -11.06 6.21 -16.72
CA ALA A 178 -10.73 5.06 -15.88
C ALA A 178 -10.97 3.74 -16.63
N GLY A 179 -10.15 2.75 -16.33
CA GLY A 179 -10.26 1.46 -16.98
C GLY A 179 -9.35 0.39 -16.40
N ASP A 180 -9.36 -0.74 -17.06
CA ASP A 180 -8.54 -1.88 -16.72
C ASP A 180 -8.10 -2.66 -17.96
N GLN A 181 -6.99 -3.35 -17.84
CA GLN A 181 -6.48 -4.23 -18.89
C GLN A 181 -5.69 -5.38 -18.25
N ARG A 182 -6.01 -6.60 -18.66
CA ARG A 182 -5.23 -7.78 -18.28
C ARG A 182 -4.12 -8.04 -19.29
N LEU A 183 -2.87 -8.15 -18.81
CA LEU A 183 -1.74 -8.56 -19.61
C LEU A 183 -1.79 -10.06 -19.91
N GLN A 184 -1.24 -10.46 -21.07
CA GLN A 184 -1.39 -11.82 -21.57
C GLN A 184 -0.15 -12.70 -21.36
N VAL A 185 1.04 -12.10 -21.29
CA VAL A 185 2.31 -12.86 -21.19
C VAL A 185 2.94 -12.63 -19.83
N GLY A 186 3.14 -13.72 -19.10
CA GLY A 186 3.65 -13.73 -17.75
C GLY A 186 2.65 -14.30 -16.75
N THR A 187 3.08 -14.36 -15.50
CA THR A 187 2.25 -14.83 -14.38
C THR A 187 1.94 -13.73 -13.36
N LYS A 188 2.77 -12.71 -13.31
CA LYS A 188 2.60 -11.55 -12.40
C LYS A 188 3.32 -10.32 -12.92
N ILE A 189 2.80 -9.15 -12.56
CA ILE A 189 3.46 -7.87 -12.74
C ILE A 189 4.52 -7.73 -11.63
N VAL A 190 5.76 -7.47 -12.03
CA VAL A 190 6.91 -7.37 -11.12
C VAL A 190 7.22 -5.91 -10.78
N ALA A 191 7.24 -5.05 -11.81
CA ALA A 191 7.59 -3.65 -11.65
C ALA A 191 6.87 -2.77 -12.67
N MET A 192 6.67 -1.52 -12.32
CA MET A 192 6.15 -0.47 -13.19
C MET A 192 7.03 0.77 -13.03
N THR A 193 7.36 1.40 -14.15
CA THR A 193 8.24 2.59 -14.14
C THR A 193 7.68 3.60 -15.14
N PRO A 194 7.40 4.83 -14.72
CA PRO A 194 6.97 5.87 -15.63
C PRO A 194 8.18 6.31 -16.49
N ALA A 195 8.00 6.38 -17.78
CA ALA A 195 8.90 7.01 -18.72
C ALA A 195 8.29 8.30 -19.25
N ARG A 196 8.96 8.98 -20.17
CA ARG A 196 8.55 10.30 -20.61
C ARG A 196 7.21 10.33 -21.36
N GLU A 197 6.94 9.29 -22.16
CA GLU A 197 5.77 9.22 -23.04
C GLU A 197 4.97 7.92 -22.86
N GLU A 198 5.48 7.02 -22.03
CA GLU A 198 4.87 5.71 -21.79
C GLU A 198 5.15 5.25 -20.36
N THR A 199 4.37 4.31 -19.90
CA THR A 199 4.65 3.57 -18.66
C THR A 199 5.18 2.19 -19.03
N ILE A 200 6.38 1.88 -18.59
CA ILE A 200 7.00 0.56 -18.79
C ILE A 200 6.52 -0.37 -17.70
N ILE A 201 5.98 -1.52 -18.09
CA ILE A 201 5.45 -2.54 -17.20
C ILE A 201 6.22 -3.83 -17.44
N SER A 202 6.87 -4.33 -16.40
CA SER A 202 7.59 -5.59 -16.43
C SER A 202 6.77 -6.69 -15.77
N THR A 203 6.53 -7.75 -16.49
CA THR A 203 6.10 -9.03 -15.93
C THR A 203 7.33 -9.90 -15.67
N ASP A 204 7.11 -11.11 -15.17
CA ASP A 204 8.17 -12.10 -15.01
C ASP A 204 8.67 -12.68 -16.34
N GLU A 205 7.96 -12.49 -17.46
CA GLU A 205 8.32 -13.05 -18.78
C GLU A 205 8.44 -12.00 -19.90
N ALA A 206 7.82 -10.83 -19.76
CA ALA A 206 7.74 -9.83 -20.83
C ALA A 206 7.83 -8.39 -20.30
N ILE A 207 8.10 -7.47 -21.22
CA ILE A 207 8.05 -6.02 -20.97
C ILE A 207 7.00 -5.43 -21.90
N TYR A 208 6.13 -4.60 -21.33
CA TYR A 208 5.08 -3.86 -22.04
C TYR A 208 5.33 -2.36 -21.95
N GLY A 209 5.03 -1.65 -23.01
CA GLY A 209 4.88 -0.19 -23.01
C GLY A 209 3.40 0.14 -22.99
N MET A 210 2.99 1.01 -22.09
CA MET A 210 1.62 1.51 -21.98
C MET A 210 1.62 3.00 -22.27
N THR A 211 1.06 3.38 -23.43
CA THR A 211 1.06 4.76 -23.91
C THR A 211 -0.35 5.32 -23.89
N PHE A 212 -0.53 6.54 -23.38
CA PHE A 212 -1.80 7.22 -23.42
C PHE A 212 -2.12 7.69 -24.85
N VAL A 213 -3.23 7.23 -25.39
CA VAL A 213 -3.70 7.56 -26.74
C VAL A 213 -5.02 8.35 -26.75
N GLY A 214 -5.65 8.45 -25.58
CA GLY A 214 -6.93 9.12 -25.41
C GLY A 214 -8.14 8.31 -25.90
N PRO A 215 -9.36 8.84 -25.71
CA PRO A 215 -10.57 8.15 -26.11
C PRO A 215 -10.58 7.79 -27.60
N PRO A 216 -11.14 6.61 -27.99
CA PRO A 216 -11.87 5.68 -27.13
C PRO A 216 -11.04 4.59 -26.45
N PHE A 217 -9.75 4.49 -26.75
CA PHE A 217 -8.92 3.38 -26.25
C PHE A 217 -8.15 3.68 -24.99
N ILE A 218 -8.07 4.95 -24.59
CA ILE A 218 -7.38 5.49 -23.43
C ILE A 218 -5.87 5.15 -23.45
N PHE A 219 -5.52 3.88 -23.31
CA PHE A 219 -4.15 3.37 -23.41
C PHE A 219 -4.00 2.32 -24.53
N SER A 220 -2.79 2.22 -25.07
CA SER A 220 -2.39 1.20 -26.06
C SER A 220 -1.05 0.57 -25.67
#